data_3374b0820c1408ff8fbccf3a70f10e1a
#
_entry.id   3374b0820c1408ff8fbccf3a70f10e1a
#
_cell.length_a   1.000
_cell.length_b   1.000
_cell.length_c   1.000
_cell.angle_alpha   90.00
_cell.angle_beta   90.00
_cell.angle_gamma   90.00
#
_symmetry.space_group_name_H-M   'P 1'
#
loop_
_entity.id
_entity.type
_entity.pdbx_description
1 polymer ?
#
loop_
_entity_poly.entity_id
_entity_poly.type
_entity_poly.pdbx_seq_one_letter_code
_entity_poly.pdbx_strand_id
1 'polypeptide(L)'
;MIPYGSLVIYVTPKGRRYLKRLEAGQDWHSNDGTLRAADVAALDFGSMACTGEGVPIRIEEATLHDLLLGLKRQTQIIYAKDIAYICLRLGAGPGRTIIEAGCGSGALTLGLSWFSGPTGHVVSHDAREEFTRLARRNLDWAGLGGNVELHCRDIGDGFAARSADALFLD
;
A
#
# COMPACT_ATOMS: atom_id res chain seq x y z
N MET A 1 17.57 9.96 -7.56
CA MET A 1 16.61 9.94 -8.70
C MET A 1 15.45 9.00 -8.38
N ILE A 2 14.22 9.45 -8.62
CA ILE A 2 12.99 8.68 -8.34
C ILE A 2 12.61 7.89 -9.58
N PRO A 3 12.54 6.55 -9.51
CA PRO A 3 12.19 5.71 -10.67
C PRO A 3 10.74 5.96 -11.12
N TYR A 4 10.50 5.93 -12.44
CA TYR A 4 9.13 5.85 -12.95
C TYR A 4 8.45 4.57 -12.43
N GLY A 5 7.16 4.67 -12.14
CA GLY A 5 6.39 3.62 -11.46
C GLY A 5 6.31 3.80 -9.94
N SER A 6 7.18 4.63 -9.34
CA SER A 6 7.12 4.92 -7.90
C SER A 6 5.84 5.66 -7.51
N LEU A 7 5.31 5.35 -6.32
CA LEU A 7 4.27 6.15 -5.69
C LEU A 7 4.92 7.32 -4.95
N VAL A 8 4.51 8.53 -5.31
CA VAL A 8 5.09 9.78 -4.85
C VAL A 8 4.03 10.60 -4.14
N ILE A 9 4.40 11.20 -3.02
CA ILE A 9 3.59 12.19 -2.31
C ILE A 9 4.06 13.60 -2.70
N TYR A 10 3.16 14.38 -3.27
CA TYR A 10 3.35 15.80 -3.53
C TYR A 10 2.75 16.59 -2.37
N VAL A 11 3.58 17.31 -1.62
CA VAL A 11 3.16 18.08 -0.45
C VAL A 11 3.19 19.57 -0.78
N THR A 12 2.05 20.22 -0.75
CA THR A 12 1.92 21.65 -1.02
C THR A 12 2.34 22.49 0.19
N PRO A 13 2.61 23.81 0.04
CA PRO A 13 2.91 24.72 1.15
C PRO A 13 1.80 24.78 2.22
N LYS A 14 0.56 24.46 1.82
CA LYS A 14 -0.60 24.39 2.74
C LYS A 14 -0.73 23.05 3.46
N GLY A 15 0.25 22.14 3.29
CA GLY A 15 0.26 20.83 3.91
C GLY A 15 -0.66 19.80 3.27
N ARG A 16 -1.27 20.08 2.11
CA ARG A 16 -2.06 19.09 1.36
C ARG A 16 -1.13 18.05 0.75
N ARG A 17 -1.50 16.80 0.87
CA ARG A 17 -0.74 15.64 0.38
C ARG A 17 -1.50 14.97 -0.77
N TYR A 18 -0.80 14.74 -1.88
CA TYR A 18 -1.37 14.08 -3.06
C TYR A 18 -0.52 12.86 -3.42
N LEU A 19 -1.09 11.67 -3.25
CA LEU A 19 -0.47 10.42 -3.65
C LEU A 19 -0.73 10.17 -5.15
N LYS A 20 0.33 10.06 -5.92
CA LYS A 20 0.29 9.77 -7.36
C LYS A 20 1.42 8.85 -7.77
N ARG A 21 1.17 8.01 -8.79
CA ARG A 21 2.24 7.26 -9.45
C ARG A 21 2.98 8.20 -10.40
N LEU A 22 4.30 8.18 -10.33
CA LEU A 22 5.16 8.91 -11.25
C LEU A 22 5.26 8.11 -12.55
N GLU A 23 4.66 8.60 -13.61
CA GLU A 23 4.66 7.94 -14.93
C GLU A 23 5.34 8.83 -15.98
N ALA A 24 6.10 8.21 -16.89
CA ALA A 24 6.78 8.96 -17.95
C ALA A 24 5.75 9.66 -18.85
N GLY A 25 5.93 10.96 -19.04
CA GLY A 25 5.05 11.78 -19.88
C GLY A 25 3.72 12.16 -19.24
N GLN A 26 3.49 11.81 -17.97
CA GLN A 26 2.31 12.22 -17.20
C GLN A 26 2.69 13.25 -16.13
N ASP A 27 2.50 14.51 -16.45
CA ASP A 27 2.79 15.61 -15.52
C ASP A 27 1.78 15.64 -14.36
N TRP A 28 2.24 16.06 -13.20
CA TRP A 28 1.37 16.30 -12.05
C TRP A 28 0.74 17.69 -12.17
N HIS A 29 -0.59 17.76 -12.03
CA HIS A 29 -1.36 18.99 -12.08
C HIS A 29 -2.17 19.20 -10.80
N SER A 30 -2.20 20.41 -10.29
CA SER A 30 -3.02 20.83 -9.16
C SER A 30 -3.38 22.31 -9.27
N ASN A 31 -4.14 22.83 -8.30
CA ASN A 31 -4.42 24.26 -8.19
C ASN A 31 -3.14 25.09 -7.86
N ASP A 32 -2.09 24.44 -7.41
CA ASP A 32 -0.80 25.07 -7.09
C ASP A 32 0.17 25.04 -8.29
N GLY A 33 -0.30 24.59 -9.47
CA GLY A 33 0.44 24.56 -10.72
C GLY A 33 0.80 23.16 -11.22
N THR A 34 1.76 23.11 -12.14
CA THR A 34 2.17 21.89 -12.84
C THR A 34 3.62 21.55 -12.56
N LEU A 35 3.92 20.27 -12.32
CA LEU A 35 5.27 19.70 -12.27
C LEU A 35 5.44 18.67 -13.38
N ARG A 36 6.49 18.80 -14.20
CA ARG A 36 6.78 17.81 -15.23
C ARG A 36 7.30 16.52 -14.59
N ALA A 37 6.80 15.38 -15.08
CA ALA A 37 7.21 14.08 -14.61
C ALA A 37 8.74 13.86 -14.69
N ALA A 38 9.37 14.37 -15.76
CA ALA A 38 10.82 14.28 -15.95
C ALA A 38 11.61 15.06 -14.88
N ASP A 39 11.11 16.23 -14.47
CA ASP A 39 11.76 17.03 -13.44
C ASP A 39 11.68 16.33 -12.08
N VAL A 40 10.52 15.73 -11.74
CA VAL A 40 10.35 14.95 -10.52
C VAL A 40 11.23 13.69 -10.52
N ALA A 41 11.32 12.97 -11.64
CA ALA A 41 12.17 11.78 -11.77
C ALA A 41 13.66 12.07 -11.54
N ALA A 42 14.12 13.29 -11.85
CA ALA A 42 15.51 13.71 -11.65
C ALA A 42 15.86 14.00 -10.17
N LEU A 43 14.86 14.10 -9.29
CA LEU A 43 15.03 14.43 -7.87
C LEU A 43 15.22 13.16 -7.01
N ASP A 44 15.63 13.37 -5.77
CA ASP A 44 15.55 12.38 -4.70
C ASP A 44 14.36 12.69 -3.80
N PHE A 45 13.84 11.66 -3.09
CA PHE A 45 12.81 11.87 -2.07
C PHE A 45 13.32 12.84 -0.98
N GLY A 46 12.44 13.69 -0.49
CA GLY A 46 12.76 14.77 0.44
C GLY A 46 13.09 16.10 -0.26
N SER A 47 13.28 16.10 -1.58
CA SER A 47 13.61 17.32 -2.35
C SER A 47 12.41 18.26 -2.51
N MET A 48 12.71 19.51 -2.85
CA MET A 48 11.73 20.51 -3.28
C MET A 48 11.76 20.65 -4.79
N ALA A 49 10.58 20.68 -5.41
CA ALA A 49 10.37 21.05 -6.81
C ALA A 49 9.55 22.34 -6.88
N CYS A 50 9.76 23.18 -7.90
CA CYS A 50 8.90 24.35 -8.12
C CYS A 50 8.00 24.11 -9.34
N THR A 51 6.71 24.39 -9.18
CA THR A 51 5.76 24.37 -10.32
C THR A 51 6.12 25.44 -11.34
N GLY A 52 5.52 25.36 -12.52
CA GLY A 52 5.67 26.40 -13.55
C GLY A 52 5.22 27.79 -13.06
N GLU A 53 4.37 27.85 -12.04
CA GLU A 53 3.89 29.06 -11.37
C GLU A 53 4.77 29.49 -10.17
N GLY A 54 5.88 28.77 -9.93
CA GLY A 54 6.84 29.10 -8.86
C GLY A 54 6.44 28.61 -7.47
N VAL A 55 5.41 27.76 -7.34
CA VAL A 55 5.00 27.23 -6.04
C VAL A 55 5.89 26.06 -5.64
N PRO A 56 6.52 26.08 -4.44
CA PRO A 56 7.38 24.99 -3.99
C PRO A 56 6.54 23.79 -3.53
N ILE A 57 6.84 22.60 -4.05
CA ILE A 57 6.22 21.33 -3.72
C ILE A 57 7.29 20.40 -3.17
N ARG A 58 7.08 19.83 -1.97
CA ARG A 58 7.98 18.82 -1.42
C ARG A 58 7.61 17.44 -1.96
N ILE A 59 8.62 16.71 -2.41
CA ILE A 59 8.50 15.38 -3.01
C ILE A 59 8.87 14.34 -1.96
N GLU A 60 7.90 13.55 -1.50
CA GLU A 60 8.10 12.56 -0.44
C GLU A 60 7.82 11.14 -0.94
N GLU A 61 8.49 10.17 -0.31
CA GLU A 61 8.15 8.75 -0.48
C GLU A 61 6.81 8.44 0.19
N ALA A 62 6.00 7.59 -0.44
CA ALA A 62 4.74 7.16 0.14
C ALA A 62 4.99 6.22 1.34
N THR A 63 4.41 6.56 2.48
CA THR A 63 4.43 5.70 3.67
C THR A 63 3.31 4.66 3.61
N LEU A 64 3.40 3.60 4.46
CA LEU A 64 2.30 2.65 4.61
C LEU A 64 0.97 3.34 4.90
N HIS A 65 0.98 4.41 5.72
CA HIS A 65 -0.23 5.18 6.03
C HIS A 65 -0.84 5.83 4.76
N ASP A 66 -0.01 6.42 3.90
CA ASP A 66 -0.45 7.02 2.64
C ASP A 66 -1.03 5.95 1.70
N LEU A 67 -0.41 4.77 1.64
CA LEU A 67 -0.92 3.63 0.85
C LEU A 67 -2.28 3.16 1.35
N LEU A 68 -2.45 2.99 2.66
CA LEU A 68 -3.73 2.58 3.26
C LEU A 68 -4.85 3.59 3.00
N LEU A 69 -4.54 4.90 3.00
CA LEU A 69 -5.50 5.94 2.64
C LEU A 69 -5.88 5.92 1.15
N GLY A 70 -4.96 5.52 0.29
CA GLY A 70 -5.13 5.45 -1.17
C GLY A 70 -5.85 4.20 -1.69
N LEU A 71 -6.12 3.19 -0.85
CA LEU A 71 -6.75 1.94 -1.27
C LEU A 71 -8.15 2.15 -1.85
N LYS A 72 -8.47 1.39 -2.90
CA LYS A 72 -9.86 1.25 -3.36
C LYS A 72 -10.64 0.39 -2.38
N ARG A 73 -11.80 0.89 -1.93
CA ARG A 73 -12.63 0.24 -0.91
C ARG A 73 -14.00 -0.10 -1.49
N GLN A 74 -14.51 -1.27 -1.13
CA GLN A 74 -15.90 -1.69 -1.37
C GLN A 74 -16.60 -2.10 -0.08
N THR A 75 -15.83 -2.21 1.03
CA THR A 75 -16.31 -2.58 2.36
C THR A 75 -15.77 -1.60 3.40
N GLN A 76 -16.26 -1.73 4.62
CA GLN A 76 -15.57 -1.23 5.80
C GLN A 76 -14.16 -1.82 5.81
N ILE A 77 -13.17 -1.04 6.21
CA ILE A 77 -11.78 -1.50 6.33
C ILE A 77 -11.32 -1.34 7.77
N ILE A 78 -10.34 -2.16 8.16
CA ILE A 78 -9.59 -1.95 9.39
C ILE A 78 -8.75 -0.67 9.22
N TYR A 79 -8.84 0.26 10.15
CA TYR A 79 -8.12 1.52 10.09
C TYR A 79 -6.62 1.35 10.41
N ALA A 80 -5.80 2.26 9.90
CA ALA A 80 -4.34 2.19 10.03
C ALA A 80 -3.85 2.02 11.48
N LYS A 81 -4.50 2.69 12.46
CA LYS A 81 -4.17 2.55 13.89
C LYS A 81 -4.39 1.12 14.41
N ASP A 82 -5.48 0.49 13.94
CA ASP A 82 -5.84 -0.88 14.35
C ASP A 82 -4.96 -1.90 13.61
N ILE A 83 -4.65 -1.66 12.33
CA ILE A 83 -3.67 -2.46 11.56
C ILE A 83 -2.32 -2.48 12.28
N ALA A 84 -1.81 -1.33 12.72
CA ALA A 84 -0.54 -1.25 13.42
C ALA A 84 -0.57 -2.06 14.73
N TYR A 85 -1.67 -1.97 15.50
CA TYR A 85 -1.85 -2.75 16.73
C TYR A 85 -1.96 -4.26 16.45
N ILE A 86 -2.73 -4.66 15.43
CA ILE A 86 -2.87 -6.06 15.01
C ILE A 86 -1.50 -6.62 14.60
N CYS A 87 -0.74 -5.92 13.75
CA CYS A 87 0.59 -6.34 13.33
C CYS A 87 1.54 -6.52 14.51
N LEU A 88 1.49 -5.60 15.49
CA LEU A 88 2.26 -5.72 16.73
C LEU A 88 1.87 -6.98 17.52
N ARG A 89 0.56 -7.23 17.69
CA ARG A 89 0.04 -8.38 18.46
C ARG A 89 0.33 -9.72 17.80
N LEU A 90 0.27 -9.78 16.46
CA LEU A 90 0.61 -10.97 15.69
C LEU A 90 2.13 -11.21 15.60
N GLY A 91 2.93 -10.22 15.97
CA GLY A 91 4.37 -10.24 15.78
C GLY A 91 4.74 -10.27 14.31
N ALA A 92 4.01 -9.53 13.46
CA ALA A 92 4.31 -9.45 12.03
C ALA A 92 5.75 -8.93 11.82
N GLY A 93 6.55 -9.67 11.09
CA GLY A 93 7.95 -9.35 10.90
C GLY A 93 8.65 -10.28 9.92
N PRO A 94 9.92 -10.01 9.61
CA PRO A 94 10.72 -10.82 8.69
C PRO A 94 10.77 -12.30 9.07
N GLY A 95 10.66 -13.19 8.08
CA GLY A 95 10.73 -14.64 8.26
C GLY A 95 9.48 -15.28 8.88
N ARG A 96 8.44 -14.51 9.20
CA ARG A 96 7.21 -15.03 9.80
C ARG A 96 6.14 -15.30 8.76
N THR A 97 5.38 -16.37 8.99
CA THR A 97 4.20 -16.71 8.19
C THR A 97 2.94 -16.35 8.97
N ILE A 98 2.08 -15.54 8.38
CA ILE A 98 0.83 -15.08 8.99
C ILE A 98 -0.34 -15.50 8.09
N ILE A 99 -1.35 -16.12 8.69
CA ILE A 99 -2.62 -16.41 8.02
C ILE A 99 -3.60 -15.29 8.37
N GLU A 100 -4.31 -14.81 7.34
CA GLU A 100 -5.42 -13.88 7.45
C GLU A 100 -6.67 -14.52 6.84
N ALA A 101 -7.82 -14.37 7.48
CA ALA A 101 -9.11 -14.74 6.91
C ALA A 101 -10.07 -13.56 7.03
N GLY A 102 -10.67 -13.20 5.89
CA GLY A 102 -11.44 -11.98 5.70
C GLY A 102 -10.58 -10.85 5.10
N CYS A 103 -9.95 -11.08 3.91
CA CYS A 103 -9.07 -10.05 3.33
C CYS A 103 -9.82 -8.78 2.93
N GLY A 104 -11.10 -8.87 2.56
CA GLY A 104 -11.90 -7.74 2.12
C GLY A 104 -11.22 -6.91 1.04
N SER A 105 -11.01 -5.62 1.28
CA SER A 105 -10.27 -4.73 0.36
C SER A 105 -8.75 -4.88 0.43
N GLY A 106 -8.22 -5.75 1.29
CA GLY A 106 -6.79 -6.00 1.45
C GLY A 106 -6.04 -4.98 2.33
N ALA A 107 -6.75 -4.23 3.18
CA ALA A 107 -6.11 -3.21 4.00
C ALA A 107 -5.17 -3.83 5.06
N LEU A 108 -5.65 -4.82 5.82
CA LEU A 108 -4.79 -5.54 6.77
C LEU A 108 -3.73 -6.37 6.04
N THR A 109 -4.12 -7.05 4.94
CA THR A 109 -3.18 -7.82 4.08
C THR A 109 -1.99 -6.96 3.67
N LEU A 110 -2.24 -5.70 3.23
CA LEU A 110 -1.21 -4.74 2.85
C LEU A 110 -0.30 -4.38 4.04
N GLY A 111 -0.89 -4.15 5.22
CA GLY A 111 -0.14 -3.91 6.45
C GLY A 111 0.74 -5.10 6.83
N LEU A 112 0.17 -6.31 6.82
CA LEU A 112 0.90 -7.55 7.10
C LEU A 112 2.05 -7.76 6.12
N SER A 113 1.82 -7.56 4.82
CA SER A 113 2.86 -7.63 3.77
C SER A 113 4.00 -6.65 4.04
N TRP A 114 3.67 -5.39 4.36
CA TRP A 114 4.66 -4.35 4.66
C TRP A 114 5.54 -4.72 5.86
N PHE A 115 4.94 -5.08 7.00
CA PHE A 115 5.68 -5.39 8.22
C PHE A 115 6.48 -6.69 8.11
N SER A 116 5.95 -7.69 7.40
CA SER A 116 6.65 -8.97 7.21
C SER A 116 7.83 -8.86 6.24
N GLY A 117 7.81 -7.86 5.36
CA GLY A 117 8.88 -7.64 4.39
C GLY A 117 9.09 -8.81 3.42
N PRO A 118 10.15 -8.78 2.63
CA PRO A 118 10.34 -9.75 1.54
C PRO A 118 10.63 -11.18 2.00
N THR A 119 11.02 -11.38 3.25
CA THR A 119 11.35 -12.71 3.82
C THR A 119 10.20 -13.30 4.64
N GLY A 120 9.19 -12.51 5.00
CA GLY A 120 7.97 -13.00 5.63
C GLY A 120 6.97 -13.46 4.59
N HIS A 121 5.88 -14.09 5.04
CA HIS A 121 4.85 -14.65 4.18
C HIS A 121 3.46 -14.39 4.74
N VAL A 122 2.52 -13.98 3.88
CA VAL A 122 1.12 -13.76 4.24
C VAL A 122 0.24 -14.66 3.39
N VAL A 123 -0.57 -15.49 4.04
CA VAL A 123 -1.55 -16.35 3.37
C VAL A 123 -2.93 -15.84 3.72
N SER A 124 -3.57 -15.14 2.79
CA SER A 124 -4.81 -14.42 3.03
C SER A 124 -5.99 -15.09 2.29
N HIS A 125 -7.14 -15.16 2.96
CA HIS A 125 -8.33 -15.83 2.49
C HIS A 125 -9.53 -14.89 2.47
N ASP A 126 -10.42 -15.08 1.51
CA ASP A 126 -11.78 -14.55 1.54
C ASP A 126 -12.68 -15.53 0.77
N ALA A 127 -13.88 -15.78 1.27
CA ALA A 127 -14.85 -16.66 0.60
C ALA A 127 -15.40 -16.04 -0.70
N ARG A 128 -15.28 -14.73 -0.88
CA ARG A 128 -15.81 -13.96 -2.00
C ARG A 128 -14.71 -13.56 -2.98
N GLU A 129 -14.82 -14.04 -4.21
CA GLU A 129 -13.83 -13.81 -5.25
C GLU A 129 -13.62 -12.32 -5.60
N GLU A 130 -14.68 -11.51 -5.50
CA GLU A 130 -14.58 -10.06 -5.74
C GLU A 130 -13.60 -9.37 -4.78
N PHE A 131 -13.50 -9.84 -3.53
CA PHE A 131 -12.58 -9.27 -2.54
C PHE A 131 -11.17 -9.76 -2.74
N THR A 132 -10.94 -11.03 -3.01
CA THR A 132 -9.58 -11.48 -3.35
C THR A 132 -9.04 -10.79 -4.59
N ARG A 133 -9.89 -10.51 -5.59
CA ARG A 133 -9.52 -9.71 -6.77
C ARG A 133 -9.27 -8.24 -6.43
N LEU A 134 -10.05 -7.66 -5.52
CA LEU A 134 -9.85 -6.27 -5.08
C LEU A 134 -8.56 -6.14 -4.26
N ALA A 135 -8.33 -7.06 -3.31
CA ALA A 135 -7.10 -7.10 -2.51
C ALA A 135 -5.87 -7.23 -3.42
N ARG A 136 -5.89 -8.13 -4.43
CA ARG A 136 -4.79 -8.26 -5.40
C ARG A 136 -4.51 -6.94 -6.11
N ARG A 137 -5.55 -6.28 -6.66
CA ARG A 137 -5.37 -4.99 -7.35
C ARG A 137 -4.81 -3.90 -6.44
N ASN A 138 -5.20 -3.89 -5.17
CA ASN A 138 -4.69 -2.93 -4.20
C ASN A 138 -3.22 -3.21 -3.83
N LEU A 139 -2.85 -4.47 -3.65
CA LEU A 139 -1.47 -4.90 -3.41
C LEU A 139 -0.56 -4.55 -4.60
N ASP A 140 -1.00 -4.87 -5.82
CA ASP A 140 -0.26 -4.57 -7.04
C ASP A 140 -0.10 -3.05 -7.24
N TRP A 141 -1.18 -2.28 -6.97
CA TRP A 141 -1.12 -0.83 -7.00
C TRP A 141 -0.13 -0.27 -5.98
N ALA A 142 -0.06 -0.83 -4.77
CA ALA A 142 0.87 -0.40 -3.73
C ALA A 142 2.32 -0.85 -3.99
N GLY A 143 2.56 -1.73 -4.98
CA GLY A 143 3.88 -2.34 -5.20
C GLY A 143 4.24 -3.37 -4.12
N LEU A 144 3.24 -3.85 -3.39
CA LEU A 144 3.34 -4.86 -2.34
C LEU A 144 2.66 -6.16 -2.80
N GLY A 145 2.86 -7.22 -2.05
CA GLY A 145 2.18 -8.50 -2.35
C GLY A 145 3.09 -9.55 -2.98
N GLY A 146 4.37 -9.27 -3.18
CA GLY A 146 5.36 -10.28 -3.60
C GLY A 146 5.52 -11.42 -2.57
N ASN A 147 5.14 -11.17 -1.32
CA ASN A 147 5.15 -12.12 -0.21
C ASN A 147 3.73 -12.52 0.25
N VAL A 148 2.69 -12.31 -0.60
CA VAL A 148 1.29 -12.56 -0.29
C VAL A 148 0.70 -13.60 -1.23
N GLU A 149 0.13 -14.66 -0.66
CA GLU A 149 -0.78 -15.58 -1.34
C GLU A 149 -2.22 -15.21 -1.00
N LEU A 150 -3.06 -15.05 -2.04
CA LEU A 150 -4.50 -14.79 -1.89
C LEU A 150 -5.29 -16.01 -2.36
N HIS A 151 -6.16 -16.50 -1.51
CA HIS A 151 -7.01 -17.66 -1.76
C HIS A 151 -8.49 -17.28 -1.68
N CYS A 152 -9.24 -17.53 -2.76
CA CYS A 152 -10.70 -17.49 -2.72
C CYS A 152 -11.20 -18.82 -2.12
N ARG A 153 -11.43 -18.83 -0.80
CA ARG A 153 -11.78 -20.02 -0.07
C ARG A 153 -12.51 -19.70 1.23
N ASP A 154 -13.55 -20.46 1.54
CA ASP A 154 -14.14 -20.49 2.87
C ASP A 154 -13.18 -21.21 3.83
N ILE A 155 -12.83 -20.57 4.95
CA ILE A 155 -11.94 -21.14 5.95
C ILE A 155 -12.57 -22.34 6.70
N GLY A 156 -13.89 -22.53 6.63
CA GLY A 156 -14.58 -23.73 7.08
C GLY A 156 -14.05 -25.00 6.41
N ASP A 157 -13.52 -24.87 5.17
CA ASP A 157 -12.86 -25.94 4.42
C ASP A 157 -11.35 -26.07 4.75
N GLY A 158 -10.87 -25.35 5.77
CA GLY A 158 -9.48 -25.30 6.21
C GLY A 158 -8.66 -24.24 5.50
N PHE A 159 -7.46 -23.99 6.03
CA PHE A 159 -6.50 -23.02 5.50
C PHE A 159 -5.65 -23.62 4.37
N ALA A 160 -5.18 -22.75 3.46
CA ALA A 160 -4.24 -23.16 2.41
C ALA A 160 -2.85 -23.48 2.96
N ALA A 161 -2.42 -22.79 4.02
CA ALA A 161 -1.15 -23.03 4.69
C ALA A 161 -1.24 -24.18 5.70
N ARG A 162 -0.16 -24.98 5.81
CA ARG A 162 -0.07 -26.09 6.78
C ARG A 162 0.46 -25.66 8.15
N SER A 163 1.18 -24.54 8.21
CA SER A 163 1.74 -23.97 9.43
C SER A 163 1.80 -22.46 9.31
N ALA A 164 1.66 -21.78 10.43
CA ALA A 164 1.84 -20.33 10.53
C ALA A 164 2.29 -19.96 11.95
N ASP A 165 2.92 -18.80 12.08
CA ASP A 165 3.33 -18.24 13.38
C ASP A 165 2.17 -17.51 14.06
N ALA A 166 1.23 -16.98 13.27
CA ALA A 166 0.05 -16.27 13.77
C ALA A 166 -1.12 -16.38 12.80
N LEU A 167 -2.33 -16.20 13.34
CA LEU A 167 -3.60 -16.22 12.62
C LEU A 167 -4.45 -15.02 13.04
N PHE A 168 -5.03 -14.33 12.05
CA PHE A 168 -6.04 -13.30 12.23
C PHE A 168 -7.35 -13.72 11.54
N LEU A 169 -8.46 -13.58 12.25
CA LEU A 169 -9.82 -13.85 11.76
C LEU A 169 -10.67 -12.59 11.92
N ASP A 170 -11.32 -12.15 10.81
CA ASP A 170 -12.26 -11.02 10.78
C ASP A 170 -13.64 -11.46 10.24
#